data_d6a2000bd99817113777bc666630627f
#
_entry.id   d6a2000bd99817113777bc666630627f
#
_cell.length_a   1.000
_cell.length_b   1.000
_cell.length_c   1.000
_cell.angle_alpha   90.00
_cell.angle_beta   90.00
_cell.angle_gamma   90.00
#
_symmetry.space_group_name_H-M   'P 1'
#
loop_
_entity.id
_entity.type
_entity.pdbx_description
1 polymer ?
#
loop_
_entity_poly.entity_id
_entity_poly.type
_entity_poly.pdbx_seq_one_letter_code
_entity_poly.pdbx_strand_id
1 'polypeptide(L)'
;MAGGLVEVARERCPSFTGHGRIFWKSGDMLDPKLGEFDHVVAMDSLIHYELSDLVDALAKLTARTRGSIVFTFAPYTRMLGAMHKFGKVFPKSDSSPAIVPIAESDLRMHIAEAISGWDVKRTQLVSSGFYKSQAMELVKRGTA
;
A
#
# COMPACT_ATOMS: atom_id res chain seq x y z
N MET A 1 10.77 -9.19 14.79
CA MET A 1 11.61 -8.63 13.69
C MET A 1 11.23 -7.22 13.25
N ALA A 2 9.97 -6.77 13.38
CA ALA A 2 9.58 -5.40 13.00
C ALA A 2 10.17 -4.27 13.86
N GLY A 3 10.49 -4.52 15.14
CA GLY A 3 11.06 -3.50 16.05
C GLY A 3 12.40 -2.94 15.60
N GLY A 4 13.30 -3.78 15.08
CA GLY A 4 14.61 -3.33 14.61
C GLY A 4 14.56 -2.42 13.39
N LEU A 5 13.56 -2.59 12.49
CA LEU A 5 13.39 -1.71 11.33
C LEU A 5 12.90 -0.32 11.74
N VAL A 6 12.07 -0.23 12.76
CA VAL A 6 11.60 1.06 13.31
C VAL A 6 12.76 1.83 13.95
N GLU A 7 13.68 1.15 14.65
CA GLU A 7 14.88 1.79 15.21
C GLU A 7 15.80 2.32 14.12
N VAL A 8 16.09 1.51 13.09
CA VAL A 8 16.87 1.95 11.93
C VAL A 8 16.21 3.14 11.23
N ALA A 9 14.90 3.13 11.07
CA ALA A 9 14.16 4.25 10.48
C ALA A 9 14.27 5.52 11.34
N ARG A 10 14.22 5.37 12.66
CA ARG A 10 14.40 6.49 13.61
C ARG A 10 15.80 7.08 13.52
N GLU A 11 16.83 6.24 13.47
CA GLU A 11 18.24 6.66 13.35
C GLU A 11 18.53 7.36 12.03
N ARG A 12 17.90 6.91 10.94
CA ARG A 12 18.08 7.47 9.59
C ARG A 12 17.17 8.66 9.30
N CYS A 13 16.26 8.98 10.22
CA CYS A 13 15.37 10.13 10.04
C CYS A 13 16.21 11.41 10.11
N PRO A 14 16.20 12.25 9.06
CA PRO A 14 16.88 13.53 9.10
C PRO A 14 16.29 14.39 10.20
N SER A 15 17.10 15.29 10.78
CA SER A 15 16.64 16.25 11.78
C SER A 15 15.45 17.02 11.23
N PHE A 16 14.27 16.79 11.81
CA PHE A 16 13.04 17.39 11.35
C PHE A 16 13.00 18.84 11.82
N THR A 17 13.12 19.78 10.90
CA THR A 17 13.14 21.23 11.19
C THR A 17 11.74 21.87 11.22
N GLY A 18 10.67 21.09 11.02
CA GLY A 18 9.29 21.57 11.03
C GLY A 18 8.62 21.49 12.41
N HIS A 19 7.38 21.98 12.50
CA HIS A 19 6.56 21.92 13.73
C HIS A 19 5.87 20.56 13.94
N GLY A 20 6.07 19.61 13.03
CA GLY A 20 5.47 18.26 13.11
C GLY A 20 6.17 17.37 14.13
N ARG A 21 5.49 16.28 14.49
CA ARG A 21 6.04 15.20 15.34
C ARG A 21 5.91 13.88 14.64
N ILE A 22 6.93 13.02 14.76
CA ILE A 22 6.91 11.64 14.22
C ILE A 22 6.78 10.67 15.39
N PHE A 23 5.77 9.81 15.33
CA PHE A 23 5.56 8.72 16.28
C PHE A 23 5.87 7.40 15.59
N TRP A 24 6.95 6.76 16.00
CA TRP A 24 7.39 5.48 15.47
C TRP A 24 6.69 4.35 16.21
N LYS A 25 6.01 3.48 15.46
CA LYS A 25 5.33 2.30 16.01
C LYS A 25 5.59 1.09 15.14
N SER A 26 5.76 -0.07 15.74
CA SER A 26 5.73 -1.38 15.08
C SER A 26 4.45 -2.09 15.45
N GLY A 27 3.85 -2.83 14.52
CA GLY A 27 2.61 -3.57 14.74
C GLY A 27 1.76 -3.69 13.48
N ASP A 28 0.52 -4.09 13.66
CA ASP A 28 -0.46 -4.17 12.59
C ASP A 28 -0.95 -2.76 12.23
N MET A 29 -0.80 -2.37 10.96
CA MET A 29 -1.30 -1.09 10.46
C MET A 29 -2.84 -1.00 10.45
N LEU A 30 -3.52 -2.14 10.54
CA LEU A 30 -4.98 -2.22 10.59
C LEU A 30 -5.54 -2.21 12.02
N ASP A 31 -4.68 -2.20 13.06
CA ASP A 31 -5.12 -2.16 14.45
C ASP A 31 -6.00 -0.92 14.73
N PRO A 32 -7.27 -1.11 15.13
CA PRO A 32 -8.19 0.00 15.41
C PRO A 32 -7.70 0.92 16.55
N LYS A 33 -6.82 0.43 17.44
CA LYS A 33 -6.21 1.23 18.51
C LYS A 33 -5.31 2.36 18.00
N LEU A 34 -4.94 2.35 16.72
CA LEU A 34 -4.19 3.45 16.12
C LEU A 34 -5.04 4.73 15.96
N GLY A 35 -6.38 4.63 16.08
CA GLY A 35 -7.29 5.77 15.99
C GLY A 35 -7.61 6.20 14.57
N GLU A 36 -7.99 7.47 14.41
CA GLU A 36 -8.38 8.10 13.15
C GLU A 36 -7.24 8.94 12.57
N PHE A 37 -7.25 9.12 11.26
CA PHE A 37 -6.25 9.88 10.52
C PHE A 37 -6.92 10.83 9.53
N ASP A 38 -6.29 11.95 9.25
CA ASP A 38 -6.69 12.82 8.16
C ASP A 38 -6.25 12.24 6.82
N HIS A 39 -5.03 11.68 6.76
CA HIS A 39 -4.47 11.03 5.58
C HIS A 39 -3.71 9.77 5.95
N VAL A 40 -3.71 8.78 5.06
CA VAL A 40 -2.94 7.53 5.20
C VAL A 40 -2.04 7.34 3.99
N VAL A 41 -0.80 6.94 4.23
CA VAL A 41 0.13 6.52 3.17
C VAL A 41 0.60 5.09 3.49
N ALA A 42 0.26 4.15 2.60
CA ALA A 42 0.61 2.73 2.71
C ALA A 42 1.57 2.35 1.55
N MET A 43 2.86 2.66 1.74
CA MET A 43 3.88 2.41 0.73
C MET A 43 4.49 1.02 0.94
N ASP A 44 4.49 0.21 -0.14
CA ASP A 44 5.06 -1.14 -0.24
C ASP A 44 4.59 -2.13 0.86
N SER A 45 3.49 -1.82 1.52
CA SER A 45 2.91 -2.64 2.58
C SER A 45 1.78 -3.56 2.09
N LEU A 46 1.11 -3.19 1.00
CA LEU A 46 -0.02 -3.95 0.43
C LEU A 46 0.35 -4.78 -0.81
N ILE A 47 1.59 -4.73 -1.28
CA ILE A 47 2.07 -5.41 -2.51
C ILE A 47 2.06 -6.95 -2.41
N HIS A 48 1.89 -7.49 -1.21
CA HIS A 48 1.85 -8.93 -0.93
C HIS A 48 0.42 -9.46 -0.72
N TYR A 49 -0.60 -8.58 -0.81
CA TYR A 49 -1.98 -8.94 -0.57
C TYR A 49 -2.64 -9.42 -1.85
N GLU A 50 -3.46 -10.45 -1.77
CA GLU A 50 -4.39 -10.79 -2.83
C GLU A 50 -5.42 -9.66 -3.01
N LEU A 51 -6.07 -9.59 -4.16
CA LEU A 51 -6.97 -8.50 -4.51
C LEU A 51 -8.08 -8.30 -3.45
N SER A 52 -8.69 -9.38 -2.98
CA SER A 52 -9.73 -9.34 -1.93
C SER A 52 -9.20 -8.76 -0.62
N ASP A 53 -8.04 -9.27 -0.17
CA ASP A 53 -7.44 -8.86 1.10
C ASP A 53 -6.98 -7.40 1.05
N LEU A 54 -6.49 -6.95 -0.12
CA LEU A 54 -6.13 -5.56 -0.34
C LEU A 54 -7.35 -4.65 -0.23
N VAL A 55 -8.45 -5.01 -0.85
CA VAL A 55 -9.70 -4.24 -0.81
C VAL A 55 -10.27 -4.21 0.61
N ASP A 56 -10.24 -5.34 1.33
CA ASP A 56 -10.64 -5.41 2.74
C ASP A 56 -9.79 -4.54 3.64
N ALA A 57 -8.47 -4.52 3.42
CA ALA A 57 -7.56 -3.62 4.14
C ALA A 57 -7.88 -2.16 3.86
N LEU A 58 -8.13 -1.79 2.60
CA LEU A 58 -8.54 -0.44 2.22
C LEU A 58 -9.87 -0.06 2.85
N ALA A 59 -10.86 -0.95 2.88
CA ALA A 59 -12.15 -0.70 3.52
C ALA A 59 -12.00 -0.40 5.02
N LYS A 60 -11.12 -1.13 5.73
CA LYS A 60 -10.80 -0.87 7.14
C LYS A 60 -10.09 0.48 7.33
N LEU A 61 -9.20 0.85 6.41
CA LEU A 61 -8.49 2.13 6.47
C LEU A 61 -9.42 3.30 6.15
N THR A 62 -10.32 3.17 5.15
CA THR A 62 -11.27 4.22 4.78
C THR A 62 -12.27 4.52 5.89
N ALA A 63 -12.65 3.53 6.69
CA ALA A 63 -13.56 3.69 7.83
C ALA A 63 -13.02 4.65 8.90
N ARG A 64 -11.69 4.85 8.98
CA ARG A 64 -11.02 5.69 9.97
C ARG A 64 -10.16 6.81 9.37
N THR A 65 -10.29 7.07 8.07
CA THR A 65 -9.59 8.15 7.37
C THR A 65 -10.58 9.20 6.94
N ARG A 66 -10.24 10.48 7.16
CA ARG A 66 -11.12 11.60 6.88
C ARG A 66 -10.96 12.20 5.49
N GLY A 67 -9.73 12.20 4.95
CA GLY A 67 -9.38 12.89 3.71
C GLY A 67 -8.98 11.95 2.58
N SER A 68 -7.76 11.42 2.60
CA SER A 68 -7.24 10.60 1.50
C SER A 68 -6.39 9.43 1.97
N ILE A 69 -6.29 8.42 1.10
CA ILE A 69 -5.41 7.28 1.27
C ILE A 69 -4.57 7.16 0.00
N VAL A 70 -3.24 7.17 0.14
CA VAL A 70 -2.30 6.85 -0.93
C VAL A 70 -1.66 5.50 -0.62
N PHE A 71 -1.72 4.57 -1.54
CA PHE A 71 -1.12 3.26 -1.38
C PHE A 71 -0.43 2.79 -2.65
N THR A 72 0.48 1.85 -2.52
CA THR A 72 1.14 1.23 -3.67
C THR A 72 0.74 -0.23 -3.81
N PHE A 73 0.69 -0.69 -5.05
CA PHE A 73 0.49 -2.09 -5.42
C PHE A 73 1.40 -2.47 -6.59
N ALA A 74 1.61 -3.76 -6.79
CA ALA A 74 2.36 -4.28 -7.93
C ALA A 74 1.43 -4.37 -9.14
N PRO A 75 1.64 -3.58 -10.21
CA PRO A 75 0.77 -3.64 -11.38
C PRO A 75 0.98 -4.94 -12.15
N TYR A 76 -0.11 -5.56 -12.60
CA TYR A 76 -0.04 -6.69 -13.50
C TYR A 76 0.54 -6.25 -14.84
N THR A 77 1.71 -6.76 -15.18
CA THR A 77 2.30 -6.59 -16.51
C THR A 77 2.40 -7.93 -17.20
N ARG A 78 2.28 -7.95 -18.53
CA ARG A 78 2.44 -9.20 -19.33
C ARG A 78 3.73 -9.94 -18.99
N MET A 79 4.79 -9.20 -18.67
CA MET A 79 6.09 -9.76 -18.27
C MET A 79 6.01 -10.43 -16.89
N LEU A 80 5.36 -9.79 -15.89
CA LEU A 80 5.13 -10.39 -14.58
C LEU A 80 4.19 -11.60 -14.65
N GLY A 81 3.17 -11.55 -15.50
CA GLY A 81 2.27 -12.68 -15.75
C GLY A 81 3.00 -13.87 -16.37
N ALA A 82 3.93 -13.62 -17.30
CA ALA A 82 4.79 -14.67 -17.85
C ALA A 82 5.73 -15.24 -16.77
N MET A 83 6.36 -14.40 -15.95
CA MET A 83 7.23 -14.82 -14.85
C MET A 83 6.49 -15.65 -13.79
N HIS A 84 5.23 -15.31 -13.48
CA HIS A 84 4.39 -16.12 -12.59
C HIS A 84 4.07 -17.51 -13.16
N LYS A 85 3.83 -17.61 -14.48
CA LYS A 85 3.63 -18.90 -15.16
C LYS A 85 4.91 -19.74 -15.23
N PHE A 86 6.06 -19.10 -15.33
CA PHE A 86 7.37 -19.77 -15.35
C PHE A 86 8.00 -19.96 -13.96
N GLY A 87 7.23 -19.91 -12.89
CA GLY A 87 7.52 -19.96 -11.45
C GLY A 87 8.69 -20.82 -10.91
N LYS A 88 9.66 -21.17 -11.76
CA LYS A 88 10.86 -21.96 -11.42
C LYS A 88 12.18 -21.20 -11.54
N VAL A 89 12.17 -19.88 -11.88
CA VAL A 89 13.41 -19.16 -12.24
C VAL A 89 13.90 -18.23 -11.14
N PHE A 90 13.10 -17.97 -10.10
CA PHE A 90 13.60 -17.21 -8.94
C PHE A 90 14.01 -18.17 -7.83
N PRO A 91 15.25 -18.07 -7.32
CA PRO A 91 15.60 -18.73 -6.10
C PRO A 91 14.66 -18.21 -5.02
N LYS A 92 13.86 -19.10 -4.42
CA LYS A 92 13.11 -18.82 -3.21
C LYS A 92 14.14 -18.47 -2.14
N SER A 93 14.40 -17.18 -1.93
CA SER A 93 14.99 -16.78 -0.67
C SER A 93 13.89 -16.93 0.37
N ASP A 94 14.09 -17.79 1.34
CA ASP A 94 13.12 -18.23 2.35
C ASP A 94 12.57 -17.12 3.27
N SER A 95 12.70 -15.83 2.93
CA SER A 95 12.43 -14.74 3.87
C SER A 95 11.56 -13.59 3.34
N SER A 96 11.17 -13.57 2.07
CA SER A 96 10.35 -12.47 1.55
C SER A 96 9.01 -12.98 1.03
N PRO A 97 7.88 -12.42 1.49
CA PRO A 97 6.57 -12.73 0.94
C PRO A 97 6.55 -12.48 -0.57
N ALA A 98 5.86 -13.33 -1.32
CA ALA A 98 5.72 -13.15 -2.76
C ALA A 98 4.95 -11.87 -3.07
N ILE A 99 5.40 -11.10 -4.08
CA ILE A 99 4.66 -9.96 -4.61
C ILE A 99 3.48 -10.50 -5.43
N VAL A 100 2.28 -9.96 -5.18
CA VAL A 100 1.05 -10.32 -5.89
C VAL A 100 0.72 -9.25 -6.91
N PRO A 101 0.87 -9.53 -8.23
CA PRO A 101 0.51 -8.57 -9.26
C PRO A 101 -1.00 -8.44 -9.42
N ILE A 102 -1.51 -7.21 -9.43
CA ILE A 102 -2.93 -6.88 -9.55
C ILE A 102 -3.15 -6.00 -10.79
N ALA A 103 -4.18 -6.30 -11.56
CA ALA A 103 -4.60 -5.45 -12.67
C ALA A 103 -5.31 -4.21 -12.10
N GLU A 104 -4.94 -3.02 -12.59
CA GLU A 104 -5.54 -1.76 -12.13
C GLU A 104 -7.05 -1.73 -12.36
N SER A 105 -7.52 -2.27 -13.51
CA SER A 105 -8.95 -2.35 -13.83
C SER A 105 -9.74 -3.13 -12.78
N ASP A 106 -9.21 -4.28 -12.38
CA ASP A 106 -9.87 -5.15 -11.42
C ASP A 106 -9.87 -4.52 -10.02
N LEU A 107 -8.74 -3.90 -9.64
CA LEU A 107 -8.65 -3.17 -8.37
C LEU A 107 -9.65 -2.01 -8.32
N ARG A 108 -9.77 -1.22 -9.38
CA ARG A 108 -10.75 -0.12 -9.46
C ARG A 108 -12.18 -0.62 -9.35
N MET A 109 -12.51 -1.70 -10.02
CA MET A 109 -13.84 -2.32 -9.98
C MET A 109 -14.18 -2.77 -8.55
N HIS A 110 -13.32 -3.53 -7.90
CA HIS A 110 -13.55 -4.01 -6.54
C HIS A 110 -13.60 -2.89 -5.50
N ILE A 111 -12.77 -1.85 -5.65
CA ILE A 111 -12.85 -0.65 -4.81
C ILE A 111 -14.22 0.03 -4.96
N ALA A 112 -14.69 0.20 -6.19
CA ALA A 112 -15.98 0.85 -6.45
C ALA A 112 -17.17 0.06 -5.89
N GLU A 113 -17.08 -1.27 -5.88
CA GLU A 113 -18.11 -2.16 -5.31
C GLU A 113 -18.09 -2.18 -3.78
N ALA A 114 -16.90 -2.25 -3.17
CA ALA A 114 -16.75 -2.51 -1.74
C ALA A 114 -16.65 -1.23 -0.90
N ILE A 115 -16.16 -0.12 -1.46
CA ILE A 115 -15.83 1.10 -0.72
C ILE A 115 -16.72 2.27 -1.18
N SER A 116 -17.83 2.45 -0.50
CA SER A 116 -18.74 3.57 -0.80
C SER A 116 -18.21 4.91 -0.23
N GLY A 117 -18.54 6.01 -0.89
CA GLY A 117 -18.16 7.35 -0.43
C GLY A 117 -16.72 7.76 -0.70
N TRP A 118 -15.98 6.99 -1.49
CA TRP A 118 -14.60 7.28 -1.89
C TRP A 118 -14.43 7.20 -3.42
N ASP A 119 -13.53 8.01 -3.95
CA ASP A 119 -13.19 8.02 -5.38
C ASP A 119 -11.72 7.74 -5.59
N VAL A 120 -11.40 6.96 -6.61
CA VAL A 120 -10.04 6.84 -7.13
C VAL A 120 -9.73 8.10 -7.93
N LYS A 121 -8.78 8.93 -7.48
CA LYS A 121 -8.45 10.21 -8.12
C LYS A 121 -7.24 10.09 -9.04
N ARG A 122 -6.10 9.72 -8.51
CA ARG A 122 -4.83 9.68 -9.23
C ARG A 122 -4.19 8.31 -9.15
N THR A 123 -3.49 7.95 -10.22
CA THR A 123 -2.58 6.81 -10.25
C THR A 123 -1.27 7.24 -10.91
N GLN A 124 -0.17 6.70 -10.42
CA GLN A 124 1.16 6.96 -10.95
C GLN A 124 1.95 5.66 -10.99
N LEU A 125 2.36 5.27 -12.19
CA LEU A 125 3.28 4.16 -12.39
C LEU A 125 4.72 4.64 -12.18
N VAL A 126 5.46 3.97 -11.32
CA VAL A 126 6.90 4.12 -11.16
C VAL A 126 7.58 2.88 -11.74
N SER A 127 8.50 3.08 -12.67
CA SER A 127 9.24 2.01 -13.30
C SER A 127 10.73 2.35 -13.30
N SER A 128 11.53 1.55 -12.60
CA SER A 128 12.98 1.69 -12.56
C SER A 128 13.61 0.30 -12.69
N GLY A 129 14.17 0.02 -13.87
CA GLY A 129 14.69 -1.30 -14.19
C GLY A 129 13.63 -2.40 -14.04
N PHE A 130 13.89 -3.37 -13.18
CA PHE A 130 12.95 -4.47 -12.88
C PHE A 130 11.87 -4.09 -11.86
N TYR A 131 12.06 -3.00 -11.10
CA TYR A 131 11.10 -2.54 -10.12
C TYR A 131 9.96 -1.80 -10.80
N LYS A 132 8.73 -2.27 -10.57
CA LYS A 132 7.49 -1.62 -11.01
C LYS A 132 6.54 -1.55 -9.84
N SER A 133 6.17 -0.34 -9.49
CA SER A 133 5.19 -0.06 -8.45
C SER A 133 4.20 0.97 -8.97
N GLN A 134 2.93 0.82 -8.62
CA GLN A 134 1.91 1.78 -8.98
C GLN A 134 1.29 2.36 -7.73
N ALA A 135 1.34 3.67 -7.61
CA ALA A 135 0.64 4.40 -6.57
C ALA A 135 -0.80 4.71 -7.00
N MET A 136 -1.74 4.61 -6.07
CA MET A 136 -3.14 4.98 -6.26
C MET A 136 -3.62 5.83 -5.10
N GLU A 137 -4.38 6.87 -5.40
CA GLU A 137 -4.98 7.76 -4.42
C GLU A 137 -6.49 7.58 -4.35
N LEU A 138 -6.99 7.30 -3.15
CA LEU A 138 -8.40 7.36 -2.81
C LEU A 138 -8.69 8.66 -2.07
N VAL A 139 -9.77 9.34 -2.43
CA VAL A 139 -10.21 10.58 -1.77
C VAL A 139 -11.66 10.42 -1.33
N LYS A 140 -11.96 10.82 -0.10
CA LYS A 140 -13.32 10.80 0.42
C LYS A 140 -14.19 11.83 -0.29
N ARG A 141 -15.38 11.44 -0.70
CA ARG A 141 -16.34 12.36 -1.34
C ARG A 141 -16.77 13.45 -0.37
N GLY A 142 -16.81 14.70 -0.82
CA GLY A 142 -17.25 15.82 0.01
C GLY A 142 -16.15 16.48 0.85
N THR A 143 -14.90 16.03 0.78
CA THR A 143 -13.73 16.77 1.26
C THR A 143 -13.16 17.60 0.10
N ALA A 144 -13.74 18.76 -0.17
CA ALA A 144 -13.21 19.79 -1.05
C ALA A 144 -12.77 20.97 -0.18
#